data_a25ce6425a6f6f394e23e9e96fa36550
#
_entry.id   a25ce6425a6f6f394e23e9e96fa36550
#
_cell.length_a   1.000
_cell.length_b   1.000
_cell.length_c   1.000
_cell.angle_alpha   90.00
_cell.angle_beta   90.00
_cell.angle_gamma   90.00
#
_symmetry.space_group_name_H-M   'P 1'
#
loop_
_entity.id
_entity.type
_entity.pdbx_description
1 polymer ?
#
loop_
_entity_poly.entity_id
_entity_poly.type
_entity_poly.pdbx_seq_one_letter_code
_entity_poly.pdbx_strand_id
1 'polypeptide(L)'
;MNREDYILFIDGGLSDGVGFFIGNTFITAGHVINDSIIHTINVNGRKIELKKSDAIYLNCAEYDNVSPDIPDLAIFEFKDINSPLILANDSPTEGQCLEFISKRRVVENNKVNGIPSIFTQSESIKTHSCKGEVVAHDADYWECHTDKILRKGDSGSPVMKGNFVYGVLVGGKPGTPKCVFLSAERIMKIIENKK
;
A
#
# COMPACT_ATOMS: atom_id res chain seq x y z
N MET A 1 -9.37 1.02 18.32
CA MET A 1 -8.35 1.10 17.27
C MET A 1 -9.04 1.50 15.98
N ASN A 2 -8.54 2.53 15.29
CA ASN A 2 -9.12 2.99 14.03
C ASN A 2 -8.60 2.09 12.89
N ARG A 3 -9.36 1.95 11.79
CA ARG A 3 -8.95 1.20 10.58
C ARG A 3 -7.57 1.65 10.04
N GLU A 4 -7.25 2.94 10.17
CA GLU A 4 -5.97 3.52 9.73
C GLU A 4 -4.77 3.06 10.56
N ASP A 5 -4.99 2.52 11.76
CA ASP A 5 -3.92 1.96 12.61
C ASP A 5 -3.35 0.66 12.02
N TYR A 6 -4.09 0.02 11.09
CA TYR A 6 -3.69 -1.19 10.40
C TYR A 6 -3.13 -0.93 8.99
N ILE A 7 -3.02 0.33 8.60
CA ILE A 7 -2.34 0.78 7.37
C ILE A 7 -1.02 1.38 7.79
N LEU A 8 0.08 0.80 7.36
CA LEU A 8 1.41 1.10 7.87
C LEU A 8 2.32 1.66 6.79
N PHE A 9 3.17 2.58 7.18
CA PHE A 9 4.31 3.02 6.39
C PHE A 9 5.38 1.93 6.40
N ILE A 10 5.92 1.61 5.24
CA ILE A 10 7.07 0.72 5.06
C ILE A 10 8.29 1.59 4.80
N ASP A 11 9.23 1.56 5.75
CA ASP A 11 10.53 2.22 5.62
C ASP A 11 11.50 1.27 4.92
N GLY A 12 11.78 1.52 3.67
CA GLY A 12 12.74 0.78 2.86
C GLY A 12 14.08 1.49 2.70
N GLY A 13 14.26 2.64 3.34
CA GLY A 13 15.46 3.46 3.21
C GLY A 13 15.52 4.22 1.89
N LEU A 14 15.71 3.52 0.78
CA LEU A 14 15.74 4.11 -0.57
C LEU A 14 14.38 4.07 -1.26
N SER A 15 13.50 3.17 -0.84
CA SER A 15 12.17 2.95 -1.42
C SER A 15 11.15 2.78 -0.30
N ASP A 16 10.42 3.85 -0.04
CA ASP A 16 9.31 3.83 0.91
C ASP A 16 8.05 3.27 0.24
N GLY A 17 7.15 2.72 1.04
CA GLY A 17 5.86 2.21 0.59
C GLY A 17 4.82 2.16 1.70
N VAL A 18 3.72 1.53 1.39
CA VAL A 18 2.60 1.30 2.31
C VAL A 18 2.24 -0.18 2.32
N GLY A 19 1.76 -0.66 3.43
CA GLY A 19 1.12 -1.96 3.53
C GLY A 19 -0.01 -1.93 4.56
N PHE A 20 -0.83 -2.95 4.56
CA PHE A 20 -1.98 -3.03 5.45
C PHE A 20 -2.24 -4.45 5.91
N PHE A 21 -2.96 -4.58 7.02
CA PHE A 21 -3.36 -5.86 7.57
C PHE A 21 -4.80 -6.24 7.18
N ILE A 22 -5.00 -7.48 6.78
CA ILE A 22 -6.29 -8.17 6.69
C ILE A 22 -6.26 -9.31 7.71
N GLY A 23 -7.01 -9.20 8.80
CA GLY A 23 -6.84 -10.14 9.90
C GLY A 23 -5.38 -10.13 10.39
N ASN A 24 -4.71 -11.27 10.31
CA ASN A 24 -3.30 -11.44 10.65
C ASN A 24 -2.34 -11.38 9.44
N THR A 25 -2.84 -11.11 8.25
CA THR A 25 -2.07 -11.10 7.00
C THR A 25 -1.69 -9.69 6.61
N PHE A 26 -0.40 -9.42 6.46
CA PHE A 26 0.12 -8.14 5.97
C PHE A 26 0.32 -8.18 4.47
N ILE A 27 -0.20 -7.19 3.77
CA ILE A 27 -0.25 -7.11 2.31
C ILE A 27 0.38 -5.79 1.85
N THR A 28 1.20 -5.86 0.80
CA THR A 28 1.76 -4.69 0.11
C THR A 28 2.04 -5.02 -1.36
N ALA A 29 2.42 -4.03 -2.17
CA ALA A 29 2.90 -4.28 -3.53
C ALA A 29 4.27 -4.97 -3.50
N GLY A 30 4.49 -5.90 -4.42
CA GLY A 30 5.70 -6.73 -4.45
C GLY A 30 6.98 -5.92 -4.68
N HIS A 31 6.93 -4.92 -5.59
CA HIS A 31 8.07 -4.06 -5.87
C HIS A 31 8.52 -3.26 -4.63
N VAL A 32 7.62 -2.90 -3.71
CA VAL A 32 7.97 -2.21 -2.46
C VAL A 32 8.97 -3.04 -1.64
N ILE A 33 8.78 -4.37 -1.60
CA ILE A 33 9.67 -5.29 -0.89
C ILE A 33 10.90 -5.66 -1.73
N ASN A 34 10.78 -5.63 -3.05
CA ASN A 34 11.87 -6.03 -3.93
C ASN A 34 12.96 -4.96 -4.09
N ASP A 35 12.61 -3.69 -3.96
CA ASP A 35 13.50 -2.55 -4.26
C ASP A 35 14.56 -2.27 -3.19
N SER A 36 14.47 -2.88 -2.00
CA SER A 36 15.42 -2.67 -0.90
C SER A 36 15.85 -3.96 -0.24
N ILE A 37 16.97 -3.89 0.49
CA ILE A 37 17.53 -5.04 1.23
C ILE A 37 16.80 -5.21 2.56
N ILE A 38 16.45 -4.11 3.23
CA ILE A 38 15.83 -4.08 4.54
C ILE A 38 14.58 -3.18 4.46
N HIS A 39 13.46 -3.72 4.91
CA HIS A 39 12.19 -3.00 5.06
C HIS A 39 11.75 -3.12 6.50
N THR A 40 11.19 -2.05 7.05
CA THR A 40 10.67 -2.07 8.40
C THR A 40 9.28 -1.43 8.48
N ILE A 41 8.46 -1.98 9.35
CA ILE A 41 7.17 -1.42 9.74
C ILE A 41 7.13 -1.17 11.25
N ASN A 42 6.30 -0.24 11.68
CA ASN A 42 6.05 -0.01 13.11
C ASN A 42 4.62 -0.45 13.45
N VAL A 43 4.51 -1.47 14.27
CA VAL A 43 3.23 -2.00 14.75
C VAL A 43 3.14 -1.74 16.25
N ASN A 44 2.23 -0.87 16.66
CA ASN A 44 2.01 -0.53 18.09
C ASN A 44 3.30 -0.12 18.84
N GLY A 45 4.17 0.66 18.16
CA GLY A 45 5.46 1.11 18.74
C GLY A 45 6.60 0.09 18.60
N ARG A 46 6.34 -1.13 18.15
CA ARG A 46 7.35 -2.14 17.90
C ARG A 46 7.79 -2.11 16.44
N LYS A 47 9.09 -1.89 16.22
CA LYS A 47 9.70 -1.98 14.89
C LYS A 47 9.89 -3.44 14.50
N ILE A 48 9.38 -3.81 13.32
CA ILE A 48 9.45 -5.18 12.77
C ILE A 48 10.14 -5.10 11.41
N GLU A 49 11.10 -5.98 11.19
CA GLU A 49 11.78 -6.14 9.90
C GLU A 49 10.97 -7.09 9.01
N LEU A 50 10.71 -6.68 7.78
CA LEU A 50 10.12 -7.51 6.73
C LEU A 50 11.26 -8.09 5.87
N LYS A 51 11.50 -9.38 5.98
CA LYS A 51 12.50 -10.09 5.16
C LYS A 51 11.83 -10.75 3.99
N LYS A 52 12.44 -10.69 2.81
CA LYS A 52 11.93 -11.39 1.62
C LYS A 52 11.72 -12.89 1.86
N SER A 53 12.59 -13.50 2.66
CA SER A 53 12.51 -14.92 3.04
C SER A 53 11.26 -15.28 3.86
N ASP A 54 10.68 -14.31 4.56
CA ASP A 54 9.55 -14.52 5.47
C ASP A 54 8.19 -14.28 4.76
N ALA A 55 8.23 -13.83 3.50
CA ALA A 55 7.05 -13.67 2.68
C ALA A 55 6.48 -15.03 2.29
N ILE A 56 5.19 -15.24 2.57
CA ILE A 56 4.47 -16.43 2.08
C ILE A 56 4.16 -16.35 0.60
N TYR A 57 4.11 -15.11 0.07
CA TYR A 57 4.06 -14.81 -1.35
C TYR A 57 4.87 -13.53 -1.61
N LEU A 58 5.73 -13.57 -2.62
CA LEU A 58 6.43 -12.41 -3.13
C LEU A 58 6.60 -12.56 -4.63
N ASN A 59 6.00 -11.65 -5.35
CA ASN A 59 6.22 -11.49 -6.78
C ASN A 59 6.24 -10.00 -7.12
N CYS A 60 7.11 -9.61 -8.02
CA CYS A 60 7.30 -8.25 -8.46
C CYS A 60 7.14 -8.21 -9.98
N ALA A 61 6.14 -7.48 -10.47
CA ALA A 61 6.06 -7.15 -11.88
C ALA A 61 7.01 -5.97 -12.16
N GLU A 62 7.84 -6.08 -13.18
CA GLU A 62 8.57 -4.91 -13.68
C GLU A 62 7.55 -3.90 -14.23
N TYR A 63 7.79 -2.62 -13.98
CA TYR A 63 6.87 -1.49 -14.23
C TYR A 63 6.30 -1.44 -15.66
N ASP A 64 7.03 -1.99 -16.64
CA ASP A 64 6.63 -2.02 -18.06
C ASP A 64 6.00 -3.37 -18.49
N ASN A 65 5.95 -4.36 -17.60
CA ASN A 65 5.46 -5.72 -17.87
C ASN A 65 4.54 -6.20 -16.77
N VAL A 66 3.47 -5.46 -16.49
CA VAL A 66 2.38 -5.96 -15.64
C VAL A 66 1.73 -7.12 -16.42
N SER A 67 2.16 -8.33 -16.10
CA SER A 67 1.55 -9.54 -16.64
C SER A 67 0.41 -9.96 -15.73
N PRO A 68 -0.79 -10.28 -16.27
CA PRO A 68 -1.87 -10.86 -15.47
C PRO A 68 -1.43 -12.11 -14.70
N ASP A 69 -0.45 -12.85 -15.24
CA ASP A 69 0.05 -14.08 -14.66
C ASP A 69 0.99 -13.86 -13.47
N ILE A 70 1.58 -12.67 -13.34
CA ILE A 70 2.59 -12.33 -12.32
C ILE A 70 2.14 -11.09 -11.54
N PRO A 71 1.26 -11.25 -10.54
CA PRO A 71 0.78 -10.12 -9.76
C PRO A 71 1.88 -9.49 -8.92
N ASP A 72 1.96 -8.15 -8.96
CA ASP A 72 2.87 -7.36 -8.14
C ASP A 72 2.37 -7.29 -6.70
N LEU A 73 2.77 -8.28 -5.89
CA LEU A 73 2.21 -8.51 -4.56
C LEU A 73 3.24 -9.12 -3.60
N ALA A 74 3.23 -8.69 -2.35
CA ALA A 74 3.92 -9.34 -1.25
C ALA A 74 2.96 -9.58 -0.08
N ILE A 75 3.03 -10.78 0.52
CA ILE A 75 2.16 -11.21 1.61
C ILE A 75 3.01 -11.81 2.73
N PHE A 76 2.74 -11.41 3.97
CA PHE A 76 3.38 -11.91 5.18
C PHE A 76 2.31 -12.30 6.21
N GLU A 77 2.60 -13.28 7.07
CA GLU A 77 1.73 -13.65 8.19
C GLU A 77 2.31 -13.23 9.54
N PHE A 78 1.43 -12.74 10.43
CA PHE A 78 1.77 -12.31 11.79
C PHE A 78 0.80 -12.92 12.79
N LYS A 79 1.31 -13.53 13.86
CA LYS A 79 0.47 -14.28 14.81
C LYS A 79 -0.33 -13.40 15.77
N ASP A 80 0.16 -12.20 16.07
CA ASP A 80 -0.35 -11.38 17.18
C ASP A 80 -1.12 -10.13 16.72
N ILE A 81 -1.52 -10.09 15.45
CA ILE A 81 -2.24 -8.95 14.86
C ILE A 81 -3.59 -9.45 14.36
N ASN A 82 -4.64 -8.69 14.64
CA ASN A 82 -5.97 -8.96 14.12
C ASN A 82 -6.61 -7.64 13.66
N SER A 83 -6.58 -7.39 12.36
CA SER A 83 -7.14 -6.21 11.72
C SER A 83 -8.64 -6.36 11.49
N PRO A 84 -9.44 -5.29 11.64
CA PRO A 84 -10.85 -5.29 11.25
C PRO A 84 -11.07 -5.09 9.74
N LEU A 85 -10.00 -4.91 8.95
CA LEU A 85 -10.10 -4.80 7.51
C LEU A 85 -10.40 -6.15 6.89
N ILE A 86 -11.21 -6.16 5.84
CA ILE A 86 -11.71 -7.37 5.18
C ILE A 86 -11.52 -7.19 3.66
N LEU A 87 -11.02 -8.21 2.97
CA LEU A 87 -11.04 -8.22 1.51
C LEU A 87 -12.49 -8.23 1.01
N ALA A 88 -12.81 -7.38 0.05
CA ALA A 88 -14.12 -7.34 -0.56
C ALA A 88 -14.38 -8.63 -1.35
N ASN A 89 -15.57 -9.20 -1.17
CA ASN A 89 -15.99 -10.41 -1.90
C ASN A 89 -16.59 -10.11 -3.27
N ASP A 90 -16.91 -8.84 -3.51
CA ASP A 90 -17.45 -8.31 -4.76
C ASP A 90 -16.35 -7.54 -5.49
N SER A 91 -16.37 -7.60 -6.81
CA SER A 91 -15.50 -6.77 -7.65
C SER A 91 -16.03 -5.35 -7.70
N PRO A 92 -15.15 -4.34 -7.81
CA PRO A 92 -15.60 -2.98 -8.03
C PRO A 92 -16.35 -2.86 -9.38
N THR A 93 -17.11 -1.80 -9.55
CA THR A 93 -17.82 -1.49 -10.80
C THR A 93 -17.31 -0.17 -11.36
N GLU A 94 -17.37 0.01 -12.68
CA GLU A 94 -17.07 1.29 -13.31
C GLU A 94 -17.97 2.40 -12.73
N GLY A 95 -17.41 3.57 -12.49
CA GLY A 95 -18.06 4.68 -11.80
C GLY A 95 -18.05 4.57 -10.27
N GLN A 96 -17.63 3.43 -9.70
CA GLN A 96 -17.54 3.30 -8.24
C GLN A 96 -16.43 4.19 -7.68
N CYS A 97 -16.79 4.97 -6.65
CA CYS A 97 -15.83 5.78 -5.93
C CYS A 97 -15.21 4.98 -4.78
N LEU A 98 -13.88 4.84 -4.78
CA LEU A 98 -13.08 4.17 -3.77
C LEU A 98 -12.13 5.15 -3.08
N GLU A 99 -11.67 4.83 -1.88
CA GLU A 99 -10.72 5.60 -1.09
C GLU A 99 -9.36 4.91 -1.11
N PHE A 100 -8.31 5.69 -1.34
CA PHE A 100 -6.91 5.28 -1.24
C PHE A 100 -6.33 5.90 0.01
N ILE A 101 -5.83 5.08 0.93
CA ILE A 101 -5.23 5.55 2.18
C ILE A 101 -3.75 5.21 2.17
N SER A 102 -2.90 6.23 2.19
CA SER A 102 -1.45 6.08 2.22
C SER A 102 -0.84 6.67 3.48
N LYS A 103 0.38 6.24 3.78
CA LYS A 103 1.24 6.78 4.84
C LYS A 103 2.51 7.32 4.19
N ARG A 104 2.85 8.57 4.49
CA ARG A 104 4.01 9.23 3.88
C ARG A 104 4.92 9.82 4.94
N ARG A 105 6.21 9.71 4.71
CA ARG A 105 7.23 10.44 5.47
C ARG A 105 7.15 11.92 5.11
N VAL A 106 7.05 12.76 6.11
CA VAL A 106 7.08 14.21 5.99
C VAL A 106 8.25 14.73 6.79
N VAL A 107 9.15 15.44 6.09
CA VAL A 107 10.30 16.10 6.71
C VAL A 107 9.97 17.59 6.82
N GLU A 108 9.96 18.10 8.04
CA GLU A 108 9.69 19.50 8.31
C GLU A 108 10.94 20.17 8.90
N ASN A 109 11.31 21.33 8.37
CA ASN A 109 12.40 22.13 8.95
C ASN A 109 11.89 22.77 10.24
N ASN A 110 12.57 22.51 11.35
CA ASN A 110 12.24 23.15 12.61
C ASN A 110 12.63 24.63 12.57
N LYS A 111 11.87 25.45 13.26
CA LYS A 111 12.18 26.88 13.39
C LYS A 111 13.11 27.09 14.59
N VAL A 112 14.22 27.79 14.37
CA VAL A 112 15.08 28.32 15.42
C VAL A 112 14.87 29.81 15.48
N ASN A 113 14.38 30.34 16.59
CA ASN A 113 14.01 31.75 16.76
C ASN A 113 13.02 32.28 15.70
N GLY A 114 12.06 31.42 15.28
CA GLY A 114 11.04 31.76 14.29
C GLY A 114 11.48 31.62 12.83
N ILE A 115 12.75 31.34 12.55
CA ILE A 115 13.33 31.18 11.22
C ILE A 115 13.47 29.67 10.90
N PRO A 116 13.01 29.17 9.74
CA PRO A 116 13.22 27.79 9.32
C PRO A 116 14.71 27.45 9.31
N SER A 117 15.10 26.37 9.99
CA SER A 117 16.49 25.90 10.04
C SER A 117 16.65 24.64 9.21
N ILE A 118 17.64 24.63 8.31
CA ILE A 118 18.01 23.44 7.53
C ILE A 118 18.81 22.44 8.37
N PHE A 119 19.31 22.84 9.55
CA PHE A 119 20.12 21.98 10.41
C PHE A 119 19.31 21.21 11.45
N THR A 120 18.05 21.57 11.62
CA THR A 120 17.14 20.89 12.56
C THR A 120 15.88 20.47 11.80
N GLN A 121 15.79 19.17 11.52
CA GLN A 121 14.64 18.58 10.83
C GLN A 121 13.92 17.63 11.77
N SER A 122 12.60 17.58 11.67
CA SER A 122 11.77 16.55 12.28
C SER A 122 11.12 15.71 11.18
N GLU A 123 11.15 14.40 11.38
CA GLU A 123 10.45 13.46 10.51
C GLU A 123 9.18 12.98 11.19
N SER A 124 8.10 12.90 10.42
CA SER A 124 6.84 12.33 10.88
C SER A 124 6.18 11.54 9.77
N ILE A 125 5.42 10.52 10.15
CA ILE A 125 4.58 9.78 9.20
C ILE A 125 3.18 10.34 9.26
N LYS A 126 2.68 10.85 8.13
CA LYS A 126 1.32 11.40 8.02
C LYS A 126 0.44 10.52 7.15
N THR A 127 -0.83 10.39 7.55
CA THR A 127 -1.86 9.73 6.73
C THR A 127 -2.31 10.69 5.63
N HIS A 128 -2.42 10.17 4.42
CA HIS A 128 -2.98 10.85 3.26
C HIS A 128 -4.10 10.00 2.68
N SER A 129 -5.19 10.64 2.29
CA SER A 129 -6.26 9.98 1.56
C SER A 129 -6.60 10.74 0.29
N CYS A 130 -7.00 9.99 -0.72
CA CYS A 130 -7.64 10.52 -1.92
C CYS A 130 -8.79 9.60 -2.33
N LYS A 131 -9.67 10.12 -3.16
CA LYS A 131 -10.76 9.35 -3.77
C LYS A 131 -10.43 9.08 -5.22
N GLY A 132 -10.82 7.92 -5.70
CA GLY A 132 -10.67 7.56 -7.11
C GLY A 132 -11.93 6.90 -7.63
N GLU A 133 -12.29 7.22 -8.86
CA GLU A 133 -13.36 6.59 -9.61
C GLU A 133 -12.80 5.48 -10.48
N VAL A 134 -13.38 4.30 -10.39
CA VAL A 134 -13.03 3.14 -11.22
C VAL A 134 -13.45 3.41 -12.66
N VAL A 135 -12.52 3.31 -13.60
CA VAL A 135 -12.77 3.67 -15.02
C VAL A 135 -12.63 2.50 -15.98
N ALA A 136 -11.84 1.50 -15.63
CA ALA A 136 -11.63 0.32 -16.46
C ALA A 136 -11.05 -0.84 -15.67
N HIS A 137 -11.08 -2.04 -16.23
CA HIS A 137 -10.34 -3.20 -15.72
C HIS A 137 -9.73 -4.00 -16.86
N ASP A 138 -8.61 -4.64 -16.55
CA ASP A 138 -7.97 -5.64 -17.41
C ASP A 138 -7.52 -6.81 -16.53
N ALA A 139 -8.16 -7.96 -16.73
CA ALA A 139 -7.95 -9.18 -15.94
C ALA A 139 -8.07 -8.92 -14.43
N ASP A 140 -6.94 -9.01 -13.70
CA ASP A 140 -6.88 -8.85 -12.25
C ASP A 140 -6.60 -7.41 -11.78
N TYR A 141 -6.43 -6.47 -12.73
CA TYR A 141 -6.07 -5.08 -12.46
C TYR A 141 -7.20 -4.11 -12.80
N TRP A 142 -7.36 -3.11 -11.96
CA TRP A 142 -8.33 -2.04 -12.11
C TRP A 142 -7.65 -0.70 -12.25
N GLU A 143 -8.11 0.12 -13.21
CA GLU A 143 -7.66 1.52 -13.37
C GLU A 143 -8.65 2.45 -12.66
N CYS A 144 -8.09 3.46 -11.96
CA CYS A 144 -8.86 4.54 -11.35
C CYS A 144 -8.34 5.92 -11.77
N HIS A 145 -9.26 6.88 -11.81
CA HIS A 145 -8.94 8.30 -11.83
C HIS A 145 -9.13 8.90 -10.44
N THR A 146 -8.05 9.39 -9.85
CA THR A 146 -8.04 9.91 -8.49
C THR A 146 -8.20 11.43 -8.46
N ASP A 147 -8.80 11.97 -7.40
CA ASP A 147 -8.95 13.42 -7.15
C ASP A 147 -7.62 14.14 -6.85
N LYS A 148 -6.57 13.37 -6.53
CA LYS A 148 -5.22 13.86 -6.27
C LYS A 148 -4.19 12.97 -6.95
N ILE A 149 -3.08 13.56 -7.36
CA ILE A 149 -1.96 12.79 -7.93
C ILE A 149 -1.32 11.94 -6.84
N LEU A 150 -1.27 10.63 -7.06
CA LEU A 150 -0.53 9.70 -6.23
C LEU A 150 0.98 9.86 -6.48
N ARG A 151 1.79 9.56 -5.47
CA ARG A 151 3.23 9.81 -5.49
C ARG A 151 4.00 8.50 -5.30
N LYS A 152 5.27 8.53 -5.64
CA LYS A 152 6.21 7.48 -5.24
C LYS A 152 6.13 7.30 -3.72
N GLY A 153 6.02 6.04 -3.27
CA GLY A 153 5.80 5.69 -1.86
C GLY A 153 4.34 5.48 -1.47
N ASP A 154 3.36 5.74 -2.37
CA ASP A 154 1.97 5.35 -2.13
C ASP A 154 1.68 3.89 -2.52
N SER A 155 2.58 3.23 -3.25
CA SER A 155 2.47 1.81 -3.62
C SER A 155 2.25 0.94 -2.39
N GLY A 156 1.38 -0.07 -2.53
CA GLY A 156 0.96 -0.93 -1.44
C GLY A 156 -0.19 -0.38 -0.59
N SER A 157 -0.67 0.83 -0.87
CA SER A 157 -1.86 1.39 -0.21
C SER A 157 -3.10 0.55 -0.47
N PRO A 158 -3.97 0.33 0.53
CA PRO A 158 -5.26 -0.30 0.31
C PRO A 158 -6.19 0.62 -0.48
N VAL A 159 -6.98 0.02 -1.36
CA VAL A 159 -8.08 0.65 -2.10
C VAL A 159 -9.38 0.21 -1.45
N MET A 160 -10.15 1.13 -0.87
CA MET A 160 -11.14 0.80 0.14
C MET A 160 -12.49 1.46 -0.07
N LYS A 161 -13.53 0.81 0.53
CA LYS A 161 -14.81 1.44 0.84
C LYS A 161 -15.24 1.01 2.24
N GLY A 162 -15.20 1.92 3.20
CA GLY A 162 -15.36 1.57 4.62
C GLY A 162 -14.21 0.69 5.10
N ASN A 163 -14.52 -0.48 5.65
CA ASN A 163 -13.53 -1.49 6.05
C ASN A 163 -13.26 -2.55 4.99
N PHE A 164 -13.95 -2.49 3.85
CA PHE A 164 -13.74 -3.42 2.75
C PHE A 164 -12.61 -2.95 1.86
N VAL A 165 -11.64 -3.82 1.62
CA VAL A 165 -10.49 -3.58 0.76
C VAL A 165 -10.75 -4.24 -0.59
N TYR A 166 -10.83 -3.45 -1.64
CA TYR A 166 -11.05 -3.87 -3.02
C TYR A 166 -9.76 -4.20 -3.76
N GLY A 167 -8.63 -3.85 -3.20
CA GLY A 167 -7.33 -4.18 -3.78
C GLY A 167 -6.16 -3.44 -3.16
N VAL A 168 -4.99 -3.62 -3.77
CA VAL A 168 -3.72 -3.01 -3.39
C VAL A 168 -3.20 -2.14 -4.54
N LEU A 169 -2.85 -0.90 -4.24
CA LEU A 169 -2.26 0.03 -5.22
C LEU A 169 -0.88 -0.48 -5.65
N VAL A 170 -0.71 -0.74 -6.94
CA VAL A 170 0.57 -1.22 -7.50
C VAL A 170 1.28 -0.17 -8.34
N GLY A 171 0.58 0.83 -8.85
CA GLY A 171 1.24 1.85 -9.65
C GLY A 171 0.30 2.92 -10.19
N GLY A 172 0.85 3.75 -11.07
CA GLY A 172 0.12 4.81 -11.75
C GLY A 172 1.00 5.55 -12.72
N LYS A 173 0.41 6.33 -13.63
CA LYS A 173 1.15 7.15 -14.57
C LYS A 173 1.68 8.40 -13.86
N PRO A 174 3.01 8.59 -13.75
CA PRO A 174 3.60 9.73 -13.06
C PRO A 174 3.04 11.08 -13.53
N GLY A 175 2.73 11.97 -12.58
CA GLY A 175 2.23 13.31 -12.87
C GLY A 175 0.77 13.37 -13.35
N THR A 176 0.06 12.24 -13.35
CA THR A 176 -1.36 12.16 -13.72
C THR A 176 -2.21 11.59 -12.58
N PRO A 177 -3.54 11.83 -12.59
CA PRO A 177 -4.43 11.23 -11.60
C PRO A 177 -4.82 9.78 -11.92
N LYS A 178 -4.06 9.09 -12.77
CA LYS A 178 -4.31 7.70 -13.15
C LYS A 178 -3.52 6.75 -12.26
N CYS A 179 -4.19 5.73 -11.75
CA CYS A 179 -3.56 4.68 -10.96
C CYS A 179 -4.15 3.31 -11.29
N VAL A 180 -3.39 2.27 -10.90
CA VAL A 180 -3.75 0.87 -11.12
C VAL A 180 -3.62 0.13 -9.80
N PHE A 181 -4.58 -0.71 -9.48
CA PHE A 181 -4.55 -1.59 -8.32
C PHE A 181 -4.86 -3.04 -8.68
N LEU A 182 -4.23 -3.97 -7.96
CA LEU A 182 -4.49 -5.40 -8.04
C LEU A 182 -5.75 -5.72 -7.24
N SER A 183 -6.67 -6.50 -7.80
CA SER A 183 -7.97 -6.80 -7.20
C SER A 183 -7.91 -7.65 -5.93
N ALA A 184 -8.88 -7.45 -5.03
CA ALA A 184 -9.07 -8.29 -3.84
C ALA A 184 -9.34 -9.75 -4.20
N GLU A 185 -10.05 -10.02 -5.28
CA GLU A 185 -10.32 -11.37 -5.79
C GLU A 185 -9.02 -12.12 -6.08
N ARG A 186 -8.08 -11.47 -6.77
CA ARG A 186 -6.76 -12.06 -7.06
C ARG A 186 -5.96 -12.33 -5.79
N ILE A 187 -5.99 -11.39 -4.84
CA ILE A 187 -5.32 -11.53 -3.55
C ILE A 187 -5.88 -12.73 -2.79
N MET A 188 -7.21 -12.88 -2.71
CA MET A 188 -7.86 -14.02 -2.06
C MET A 188 -7.44 -15.35 -2.69
N LYS A 189 -7.48 -15.47 -4.02
CA LYS A 189 -7.04 -16.68 -4.72
C LYS A 189 -5.60 -17.07 -4.38
N ILE A 190 -4.70 -16.09 -4.25
CA ILE A 190 -3.31 -16.35 -3.88
C ILE A 190 -3.21 -16.84 -2.44
N ILE A 191 -3.93 -16.22 -1.49
CA ILE A 191 -3.93 -16.64 -0.09
C ILE A 191 -4.50 -18.04 0.08
N GLU A 192 -5.59 -18.38 -0.60
CA GLU A 192 -6.22 -19.70 -0.56
C GLU A 192 -5.32 -20.81 -1.11
N ASN A 193 -4.61 -20.55 -2.20
CA ASN A 193 -3.70 -21.51 -2.83
C ASN A 193 -2.41 -21.75 -2.03
N LYS A 194 -2.15 -20.99 -0.96
CA LYS A 194 -0.96 -21.13 -0.10
C LYS A 194 -1.25 -21.85 1.23
N LYS A 195 -2.54 -22.06 1.56
CA LYS A 195 -2.98 -22.86 2.71
C LYS A 195 -3.04 -24.33 2.36
#